data_f890af54fa59b45cfc68dc359fef2fbb
#
_entry.id   f890af54fa59b45cfc68dc359fef2fbb
#
_cell.length_a   1.000
_cell.length_b   1.000
_cell.length_c   1.000
_cell.angle_alpha   90.00
_cell.angle_beta   90.00
_cell.angle_gamma   90.00
#
_symmetry.space_group_name_H-M   'P 1'
#
loop_
_entity.id
_entity.type
_entity.pdbx_description
1 polymer ?
#
loop_
_entity_poly.entity_id
_entity_poly.type
_entity_poly.pdbx_seq_one_letter_code
_entity_poly.pdbx_strand_id
1 'polypeptide(L)'
;MRTWWRVIFDKLLGKKGVSSPLDMESIFKGSGATALQAQAYRGYPASLPLDAGIGAYLVRFLVSEGCMERLTLALSQIGYLVLPELDTQVIERSGDHSGKKVMLFLHPSFAGTIVSFASDDLDVLEALQQTRLAPPLPADSFPWIDPEALGSLQGDVEYWWMNFWLPFWVSLNQEEQLALDLEPEWREFVAIHHPSALSSSAG
;
A
#
# COMPACT_ATOMS: atom_id res chain seq x y z
N MET A 1 -19.79 11.22 9.16
CA MET A 1 -18.90 10.07 8.82
C MET A 1 -17.47 10.52 9.08
N ARG A 2 -16.98 10.40 10.34
CA ARG A 2 -15.64 10.89 10.73
C ARG A 2 -14.61 9.85 10.27
N THR A 3 -13.94 10.21 9.32
CA THR A 3 -12.67 9.87 8.65
C THR A 3 -11.90 8.71 9.27
N TRP A 4 -12.12 7.53 8.74
CA TRP A 4 -11.47 6.26 9.08
C TRP A 4 -9.92 6.34 8.92
N TRP A 5 -9.43 7.09 7.96
CA TRP A 5 -8.01 7.31 7.73
C TRP A 5 -7.34 8.15 8.84
N ARG A 6 -8.07 9.07 9.49
CA ARG A 6 -7.56 9.80 10.66
C ARG A 6 -7.23 8.84 11.80
N VAL A 7 -8.04 7.80 11.99
CA VAL A 7 -7.79 6.74 12.98
C VAL A 7 -6.59 5.88 12.62
N ILE A 8 -6.35 5.62 11.33
CA ILE A 8 -5.19 4.87 10.84
C ILE A 8 -3.92 5.71 11.02
N PHE A 9 -3.93 6.98 10.63
CA PHE A 9 -2.81 7.89 10.82
C PHE A 9 -2.56 8.20 12.31
N ASP A 10 -3.59 8.41 13.12
CA ASP A 10 -3.47 8.61 14.57
C ASP A 10 -2.90 7.35 15.27
N LYS A 11 -3.23 6.14 14.80
CA LYS A 11 -2.63 4.89 15.30
C LYS A 11 -1.18 4.70 14.86
N LEU A 12 -0.82 5.13 13.66
CA LEU A 12 0.55 5.03 13.15
C LEU A 12 1.47 6.09 13.75
N LEU A 13 0.96 7.30 14.00
CA LEU A 13 1.71 8.40 14.63
C LEU A 13 1.62 8.38 16.15
N GLY A 14 0.72 7.59 16.73
CA GLY A 14 0.45 7.55 18.17
C GLY A 14 1.35 6.62 18.96
N LYS A 15 2.67 6.87 18.99
CA LYS A 15 3.51 6.67 20.20
C LYS A 15 4.94 7.14 19.95
N LYS A 16 5.23 8.32 20.45
CA LYS A 16 6.51 9.00 20.69
C LYS A 16 6.92 10.09 19.71
N GLY A 17 6.65 11.32 20.08
CA GLY A 17 7.64 12.39 19.97
C GLY A 17 7.73 13.15 18.66
N VAL A 18 6.79 13.04 17.73
CA VAL A 18 6.71 13.96 16.59
C VAL A 18 5.68 15.04 16.93
N SER A 19 6.19 16.23 17.14
CA SER A 19 5.41 17.44 17.32
C SER A 19 4.61 17.73 16.06
N SER A 20 3.29 17.69 16.19
CA SER A 20 2.26 18.02 15.21
C SER A 20 2.04 16.98 14.10
N PRO A 21 0.83 16.45 13.92
CA PRO A 21 0.52 15.71 12.71
C PRO A 21 0.79 16.64 11.53
N LEU A 22 1.63 16.22 10.60
CA LEU A 22 1.81 16.91 9.32
C LEU A 22 0.40 17.05 8.73
N ASP A 23 -0.10 18.27 8.69
CA ASP A 23 -1.46 18.55 8.27
C ASP A 23 -1.54 18.39 6.74
N MET A 24 -2.05 17.25 6.29
CA MET A 24 -2.22 16.95 4.86
C MET A 24 -3.02 18.03 4.15
N GLU A 25 -4.02 18.62 4.84
CA GLU A 25 -4.79 19.72 4.27
C GLU A 25 -3.91 20.93 3.97
N SER A 26 -2.94 21.23 4.82
CA SER A 26 -2.03 22.36 4.58
C SER A 26 -1.01 22.06 3.49
N ILE A 27 -0.50 20.82 3.42
CA ILE A 27 0.49 20.40 2.42
C ILE A 27 -0.10 20.44 0.99
N PHE A 28 -1.34 19.96 0.84
CA PHE A 28 -2.03 19.85 -0.44
C PHE A 28 -3.05 20.98 -0.69
N LYS A 29 -3.00 22.05 0.12
CA LYS A 29 -3.87 23.20 -0.05
C LYS A 29 -3.62 23.89 -1.39
N GLY A 30 -4.66 23.97 -2.22
CA GLY A 30 -4.57 24.56 -3.55
C GLY A 30 -4.13 23.60 -4.65
N SER A 31 -3.78 22.36 -4.32
CA SER A 31 -3.67 21.29 -5.31
C SER A 31 -5.05 21.04 -5.89
N GLY A 32 -5.18 21.12 -7.21
CA GLY A 32 -6.45 20.81 -7.90
C GLY A 32 -6.88 19.40 -7.54
N ALA A 33 -8.17 19.20 -7.24
CA ALA A 33 -8.71 17.89 -6.93
C ALA A 33 -8.36 16.92 -8.07
N THR A 34 -7.48 15.97 -7.77
CA THR A 34 -7.12 14.93 -8.73
C THR A 34 -8.21 13.88 -8.65
N ALA A 35 -9.19 13.98 -9.55
CA ALA A 35 -10.22 12.97 -9.70
C ALA A 35 -9.58 11.71 -10.27
N LEU A 36 -9.24 10.76 -9.39
CA LEU A 36 -8.90 9.40 -9.81
C LEU A 36 -10.12 8.79 -10.50
N GLN A 37 -10.02 8.58 -11.80
CA GLN A 37 -10.98 7.73 -12.47
C GLN A 37 -10.74 6.30 -11.97
N ALA A 38 -11.61 5.82 -11.09
CA ALA A 38 -11.50 4.52 -10.41
C ALA A 38 -11.28 3.32 -11.35
N GLN A 39 -11.52 3.48 -12.65
CA GLN A 39 -11.31 2.46 -13.67
C GLN A 39 -9.90 2.43 -14.25
N ALA A 40 -9.14 3.53 -14.18
CA ALA A 40 -7.81 3.63 -14.82
C ALA A 40 -6.69 3.05 -13.94
N TYR A 41 -6.91 2.93 -12.62
CA TYR A 41 -5.87 2.56 -11.65
C TYR A 41 -6.27 1.35 -10.81
N ARG A 42 -6.54 0.22 -11.47
CA ARG A 42 -6.92 -1.06 -10.82
C ARG A 42 -5.74 -1.94 -10.41
N GLY A 43 -4.51 -1.55 -10.75
CA GLY A 43 -3.32 -2.33 -10.45
C GLY A 43 -2.92 -2.26 -8.98
N TYR A 44 -1.89 -2.99 -8.64
CA TYR A 44 -1.22 -2.89 -7.35
C TYR A 44 -0.01 -1.94 -7.46
N PRO A 45 0.19 -1.03 -6.50
CA PRO A 45 -0.67 -0.76 -5.35
C PRO A 45 -1.99 -0.04 -5.71
N ALA A 46 -3.06 -0.39 -4.99
CA ALA A 46 -4.38 0.20 -5.21
C ALA A 46 -4.53 1.54 -4.50
N SER A 47 -5.21 2.49 -5.16
CA SER A 47 -5.57 3.75 -4.52
C SER A 47 -6.74 3.57 -3.56
N LEU A 48 -6.72 4.30 -2.44
CA LEU A 48 -7.83 4.39 -1.50
C LEU A 48 -8.72 5.57 -1.87
N PRO A 49 -10.06 5.45 -1.66
CA PRO A 49 -10.96 6.58 -1.89
C PRO A 49 -10.58 7.76 -1.00
N LEU A 50 -10.53 8.95 -1.58
CA LEU A 50 -10.22 10.20 -0.90
C LEU A 50 -11.44 10.87 -0.32
N ASP A 51 -11.19 11.59 0.80
CA ASP A 51 -12.09 12.63 1.26
C ASP A 51 -12.03 13.83 0.30
N ALA A 52 -13.20 14.29 -0.16
CA ALA A 52 -13.33 15.31 -1.23
C ALA A 52 -12.74 16.70 -0.90
N GLY A 53 -12.15 16.88 0.29
CA GLY A 53 -11.55 18.15 0.73
C GLY A 53 -10.03 18.22 0.58
N ILE A 54 -9.36 17.09 0.31
CA ILE A 54 -7.91 17.04 0.17
C ILE A 54 -7.58 16.89 -1.31
N GLY A 55 -6.83 17.81 -1.88
CA GLY A 55 -6.43 17.79 -3.29
C GLY A 55 -5.38 16.72 -3.65
N ALA A 56 -5.39 15.58 -2.94
CA ALA A 56 -4.43 14.49 -3.09
C ALA A 56 -5.14 13.13 -2.99
N TYR A 57 -4.59 12.07 -3.53
CA TYR A 57 -5.03 10.69 -3.33
C TYR A 57 -4.13 9.97 -2.33
N LEU A 58 -4.64 8.91 -1.73
CA LEU A 58 -3.93 8.10 -0.75
C LEU A 58 -3.71 6.68 -1.30
N VAL A 59 -2.52 6.13 -1.06
CA VAL A 59 -2.20 4.73 -1.35
C VAL A 59 -1.50 4.12 -0.14
N ARG A 60 -1.82 2.86 0.15
CA ARG A 60 -1.17 2.11 1.21
C ARG A 60 -0.96 0.67 0.78
N PHE A 61 0.26 0.18 0.90
CA PHE A 61 0.62 -1.17 0.49
C PHE A 61 1.83 -1.67 1.27
N LEU A 62 2.05 -2.97 1.22
CA LEU A 62 3.23 -3.62 1.78
C LEU A 62 4.19 -3.94 0.63
N VAL A 63 5.47 -3.71 0.84
CA VAL A 63 6.52 -4.00 -0.12
C VAL A 63 7.63 -4.81 0.53
N SER A 64 8.12 -5.85 -0.16
CA SER A 64 9.27 -6.63 0.30
C SER A 64 10.55 -5.81 0.24
N GLU A 65 11.57 -6.17 1.03
CA GLU A 65 12.86 -5.47 1.06
C GLU A 65 13.49 -5.38 -0.33
N GLY A 66 13.49 -6.46 -1.10
CA GLY A 66 14.02 -6.47 -2.46
C GLY A 66 13.24 -5.60 -3.47
N CYS A 67 12.04 -5.15 -3.10
CA CYS A 67 11.23 -4.21 -3.91
C CYS A 67 11.43 -2.75 -3.53
N MET A 68 12.04 -2.44 -2.37
CA MET A 68 12.24 -1.05 -1.92
C MET A 68 13.17 -0.27 -2.86
N GLU A 69 14.23 -0.88 -3.35
CA GLU A 69 15.13 -0.24 -4.34
C GLU A 69 14.38 0.09 -5.64
N ARG A 70 13.51 -0.82 -6.11
CA ARG A 70 12.70 -0.58 -7.30
C ARG A 70 11.70 0.54 -7.10
N LEU A 71 11.09 0.62 -5.92
CA LEU A 71 10.20 1.71 -5.53
C LEU A 71 10.92 3.05 -5.54
N THR A 72 12.07 3.15 -4.86
CA THR A 72 12.85 4.39 -4.79
C THR A 72 13.36 4.81 -6.16
N LEU A 73 13.79 3.86 -6.99
CA LEU A 73 14.21 4.12 -8.36
C LEU A 73 13.05 4.65 -9.22
N ALA A 74 11.88 4.02 -9.15
CA ALA A 74 10.70 4.46 -9.91
C ALA A 74 10.30 5.90 -9.56
N LEU A 75 10.29 6.24 -8.27
CA LEU A 75 10.00 7.59 -7.81
C LEU A 75 11.10 8.59 -8.24
N SER A 76 12.36 8.19 -8.18
CA SER A 76 13.48 9.02 -8.64
C SER A 76 13.40 9.34 -10.13
N GLN A 77 13.01 8.37 -10.97
CA GLN A 77 12.87 8.56 -12.42
C GLN A 77 11.83 9.61 -12.80
N ILE A 78 10.82 9.81 -11.97
CA ILE A 78 9.79 10.84 -12.16
C ILE A 78 10.04 12.10 -11.32
N GLY A 79 11.22 12.24 -10.72
CA GLY A 79 11.68 13.46 -10.05
C GLY A 79 11.45 13.54 -8.54
N TYR A 80 11.15 12.40 -7.86
CA TYR A 80 11.02 12.35 -6.39
C TYR A 80 12.21 11.63 -5.76
N LEU A 81 13.04 12.36 -5.02
CA LEU A 81 14.16 11.79 -4.28
C LEU A 81 13.70 11.27 -2.92
N VAL A 82 13.52 9.98 -2.80
CA VAL A 82 13.16 9.29 -1.55
C VAL A 82 14.42 8.97 -0.76
N LEU A 83 14.39 9.24 0.55
CA LEU A 83 15.43 8.88 1.52
C LEU A 83 14.89 7.70 2.37
N PRO A 84 15.30 6.45 2.08
CA PRO A 84 14.73 5.26 2.75
C PRO A 84 14.96 5.20 4.26
N GLU A 85 15.95 5.93 4.75
CA GLU A 85 16.29 6.07 6.18
C GLU A 85 15.33 6.95 6.97
N LEU A 86 14.43 7.69 6.29
CA LEU A 86 13.46 8.56 6.92
C LEU A 86 12.08 7.92 6.92
N ASP A 87 11.53 7.70 8.11
CA ASP A 87 10.19 7.14 8.29
C ASP A 87 9.08 8.03 7.72
N THR A 88 9.33 9.34 7.66
CA THR A 88 8.34 10.33 7.19
C THR A 88 9.02 11.41 6.37
N GLN A 89 8.49 11.69 5.18
CA GLN A 89 9.04 12.69 4.26
C GLN A 89 7.93 13.42 3.51
N VAL A 90 8.15 14.69 3.23
CA VAL A 90 7.40 15.45 2.22
C VAL A 90 8.39 15.83 1.13
N ILE A 91 8.14 15.32 -0.07
CA ILE A 91 9.04 15.46 -1.22
C ILE A 91 8.34 16.26 -2.30
N GLU A 92 8.96 17.31 -2.77
CA GLU A 92 8.49 18.07 -3.93
C GLU A 92 9.16 17.55 -5.20
N ARG A 93 8.38 17.44 -6.27
CA ARG A 93 8.87 16.98 -7.56
C ARG A 93 9.87 17.98 -8.14
N SER A 94 11.01 17.49 -8.56
CA SER A 94 12.03 18.28 -9.26
C SER A 94 11.72 18.35 -10.76
N GLY A 95 12.13 19.44 -11.44
CA GLY A 95 11.99 19.63 -12.88
C GLY A 95 10.74 20.41 -13.30
N ASP A 96 10.26 20.18 -14.52
CA ASP A 96 9.19 20.97 -15.18
C ASP A 96 7.80 20.86 -14.53
N HIS A 97 7.59 19.85 -13.65
CA HIS A 97 6.37 19.63 -12.87
C HIS A 97 6.53 20.07 -11.42
N SER A 98 7.34 21.11 -11.17
CA SER A 98 7.54 21.67 -9.82
C SER A 98 6.20 22.08 -9.20
N GLY A 99 6.07 21.84 -7.88
CA GLY A 99 4.84 22.10 -7.12
C GLY A 99 4.01 20.85 -6.83
N LYS A 100 4.23 19.73 -7.55
CA LYS A 100 3.63 18.43 -7.20
C LYS A 100 4.37 17.82 -6.00
N LYS A 101 3.64 17.14 -5.12
CA LYS A 101 4.17 16.65 -3.85
C LYS A 101 3.79 15.21 -3.58
N VAL A 102 4.69 14.54 -2.85
CA VAL A 102 4.42 13.26 -2.20
C VAL A 102 4.69 13.41 -0.71
N MET A 103 3.74 13.04 0.11
CA MET A 103 3.93 12.82 1.54
C MET A 103 4.02 11.33 1.76
N LEU A 104 5.19 10.84 2.19
CA LEU A 104 5.54 9.43 2.28
C LEU A 104 5.76 9.03 3.73
N PHE A 105 5.23 7.85 4.11
CA PHE A 105 5.47 7.20 5.39
C PHE A 105 5.95 5.78 5.13
N LEU A 106 7.04 5.40 5.79
CA LEU A 106 7.64 4.08 5.75
C LEU A 106 7.58 3.46 7.14
N HIS A 107 7.03 2.27 7.26
CA HIS A 107 6.89 1.56 8.53
C HIS A 107 7.27 0.08 8.37
N PRO A 108 8.40 -0.38 8.93
CA PRO A 108 8.80 -1.77 8.89
C PRO A 108 7.76 -2.66 9.59
N SER A 109 7.23 -3.66 8.88
CA SER A 109 6.25 -4.61 9.40
C SER A 109 6.09 -5.80 8.45
N PHE A 110 5.69 -6.97 8.96
CA PHE A 110 5.40 -8.17 8.18
C PHE A 110 6.55 -8.58 7.24
N ALA A 111 7.78 -8.57 7.75
CA ALA A 111 9.02 -8.86 7.00
C ALA A 111 9.25 -7.95 5.78
N GLY A 112 8.61 -6.80 5.74
CA GLY A 112 8.75 -5.79 4.68
C GLY A 112 8.54 -4.39 5.22
N THR A 113 8.15 -3.48 4.33
CA THR A 113 7.85 -2.09 4.67
C THR A 113 6.43 -1.75 4.23
N ILE A 114 5.60 -1.32 5.17
CA ILE A 114 4.32 -0.68 4.85
C ILE A 114 4.63 0.72 4.33
N VAL A 115 4.27 0.96 3.08
CA VAL A 115 4.39 2.26 2.42
C VAL A 115 3.01 2.90 2.41
N SER A 116 2.91 4.10 2.96
CA SER A 116 1.70 4.92 2.88
C SER A 116 2.09 6.26 2.29
N PHE A 117 1.41 6.69 1.24
CA PHE A 117 1.67 8.00 0.69
C PHE A 117 0.40 8.72 0.26
N ALA A 118 0.45 10.05 0.35
CA ALA A 118 -0.51 10.94 -0.28
C ALA A 118 0.19 11.73 -1.38
N SER A 119 -0.46 11.92 -2.52
CA SER A 119 0.10 12.70 -3.62
C SER A 119 -1.00 13.39 -4.43
N ASP A 120 -0.66 14.53 -4.99
CA ASP A 120 -1.46 15.26 -5.99
C ASP A 120 -0.97 14.99 -7.43
N ASP A 121 -0.03 14.06 -7.59
CA ASP A 121 0.60 13.69 -8.86
C ASP A 121 0.22 12.25 -9.28
N LEU A 122 -0.53 12.10 -10.37
CA LEU A 122 -0.94 10.79 -10.88
C LEU A 122 0.22 9.97 -11.45
N ASP A 123 1.28 10.62 -11.94
CA ASP A 123 2.46 9.93 -12.47
C ASP A 123 3.10 9.04 -11.41
N VAL A 124 2.96 9.40 -10.11
CA VAL A 124 3.45 8.57 -9.00
C VAL A 124 2.73 7.23 -8.95
N LEU A 125 1.39 7.22 -9.02
CA LEU A 125 0.61 5.99 -8.98
C LEU A 125 0.90 5.12 -10.20
N GLU A 126 0.97 5.73 -11.38
CA GLU A 126 1.27 5.03 -12.61
C GLU A 126 2.67 4.39 -12.58
N ALA A 127 3.70 5.13 -12.17
CA ALA A 127 5.06 4.63 -12.04
C ALA A 127 5.14 3.45 -11.05
N LEU A 128 4.45 3.53 -9.91
CA LEU A 128 4.43 2.44 -8.92
C LEU A 128 3.73 1.19 -9.44
N GLN A 129 2.60 1.33 -10.14
CA GLN A 129 1.89 0.19 -10.73
C GLN A 129 2.69 -0.50 -11.85
N GLN A 130 3.45 0.27 -12.63
CA GLN A 130 4.34 -0.28 -13.66
C GLN A 130 5.57 -1.00 -13.08
N THR A 131 5.94 -0.70 -11.84
CA THR A 131 7.15 -1.25 -11.19
C THR A 131 7.00 -2.71 -10.73
N ARG A 132 5.78 -3.28 -10.76
CA ARG A 132 5.47 -4.64 -10.30
C ARG A 132 5.98 -4.91 -8.87
N LEU A 133 5.63 -4.04 -7.95
CA LEU A 133 5.93 -4.20 -6.54
C LEU A 133 5.19 -5.40 -5.96
N ALA A 134 5.81 -6.08 -4.99
CA ALA A 134 5.21 -7.22 -4.32
C ALA A 134 5.46 -7.16 -2.81
N PRO A 135 4.51 -7.61 -1.97
CA PRO A 135 4.74 -7.82 -0.56
C PRO A 135 5.68 -9.02 -0.34
N PRO A 136 6.22 -9.19 0.88
CA PRO A 136 6.84 -10.45 1.29
C PRO A 136 5.85 -11.61 1.19
N LEU A 137 6.36 -12.82 0.96
CA LEU A 137 5.52 -14.01 0.95
C LEU A 137 4.86 -14.23 2.32
N PRO A 138 3.73 -14.95 2.39
CA PRO A 138 3.05 -15.24 3.65
C PRO A 138 3.95 -15.91 4.69
N ALA A 139 4.76 -16.89 4.27
CA ALA A 139 5.71 -17.58 5.15
C ALA A 139 6.78 -16.64 5.72
N ASP A 140 7.24 -15.66 4.96
CA ASP A 140 8.18 -14.64 5.44
C ASP A 140 7.50 -13.69 6.44
N SER A 141 6.25 -13.30 6.14
CA SER A 141 5.46 -12.38 6.99
C SER A 141 5.10 -13.01 8.34
N PHE A 142 4.90 -14.34 8.36
CA PHE A 142 4.44 -15.09 9.53
C PHE A 142 5.18 -16.44 9.68
N PRO A 143 6.50 -16.45 9.90
CA PRO A 143 7.29 -17.68 9.95
C PRO A 143 6.96 -18.61 11.14
N TRP A 144 6.15 -18.12 12.09
CA TRP A 144 5.71 -18.88 13.28
C TRP A 144 4.27 -19.40 13.17
N ILE A 145 3.56 -19.14 12.08
CA ILE A 145 2.17 -19.53 11.89
C ILE A 145 2.12 -20.80 11.04
N ASP A 146 1.38 -21.79 11.55
CA ASP A 146 0.93 -22.92 10.78
C ASP A 146 -0.40 -22.53 10.09
N PRO A 147 -0.42 -22.36 8.76
CA PRO A 147 -1.63 -21.95 8.06
C PRO A 147 -2.77 -22.98 8.13
N GLU A 148 -2.47 -24.28 8.31
CA GLU A 148 -3.50 -25.32 8.47
C GLU A 148 -4.25 -25.19 9.81
N ALA A 149 -3.58 -24.66 10.83
CA ALA A 149 -4.18 -24.40 12.15
C ALA A 149 -5.00 -23.12 12.22
N LEU A 150 -4.96 -22.27 11.18
CA LEU A 150 -5.72 -21.01 11.11
C LEU A 150 -7.18 -21.30 10.74
N GLY A 151 -8.03 -21.48 11.74
CA GLY A 151 -9.46 -21.72 11.55
C GLY A 151 -10.25 -20.49 11.06
N SER A 152 -9.75 -19.27 11.31
CA SER A 152 -10.34 -18.01 10.86
C SER A 152 -9.32 -16.89 10.85
N LEU A 153 -9.51 -15.91 9.97
CA LEU A 153 -8.70 -14.70 9.94
C LEU A 153 -8.97 -13.86 11.19
N GLN A 154 -7.94 -13.58 11.98
CA GLN A 154 -8.02 -12.78 13.20
C GLN A 154 -6.74 -11.97 13.42
N GLY A 155 -6.87 -10.81 14.06
CA GLY A 155 -5.75 -10.01 14.52
C GLY A 155 -4.83 -9.55 13.39
N ASP A 156 -3.52 -9.77 13.57
CA ASP A 156 -2.50 -9.30 12.61
C ASP A 156 -2.59 -10.03 11.25
N VAL A 157 -3.00 -11.30 11.24
CA VAL A 157 -3.18 -12.06 10.00
C VAL A 157 -4.36 -11.53 9.19
N GLU A 158 -5.49 -11.25 9.83
CA GLU A 158 -6.65 -10.62 9.18
C GLU A 158 -6.29 -9.24 8.63
N TYR A 159 -5.62 -8.43 9.46
CA TYR A 159 -5.21 -7.09 9.07
C TYR A 159 -4.27 -7.11 7.86
N TRP A 160 -3.24 -7.95 7.88
CA TRP A 160 -2.29 -8.15 6.78
C TRP A 160 -2.99 -8.67 5.53
N TRP A 161 -3.84 -9.68 5.68
CA TRP A 161 -4.60 -10.28 4.57
C TRP A 161 -5.45 -9.23 3.86
N MET A 162 -6.32 -8.55 4.59
CA MET A 162 -7.29 -7.61 4.03
C MET A 162 -6.66 -6.35 3.44
N ASN A 163 -5.55 -5.87 4.02
CA ASN A 163 -4.99 -4.57 3.63
C ASN A 163 -3.81 -4.68 2.67
N PHE A 164 -3.11 -5.81 2.61
CA PHE A 164 -1.87 -5.93 1.86
C PHE A 164 -1.84 -7.13 0.92
N TRP A 165 -2.09 -8.33 1.42
CA TRP A 165 -1.95 -9.54 0.61
C TRP A 165 -3.10 -9.70 -0.40
N LEU A 166 -4.34 -9.61 0.03
CA LEU A 166 -5.50 -9.76 -0.86
C LEU A 166 -5.52 -8.72 -1.99
N PRO A 167 -5.28 -7.40 -1.75
CA PRO A 167 -5.16 -6.42 -2.83
C PRO A 167 -4.06 -6.75 -3.85
N PHE A 168 -2.93 -7.28 -3.39
CA PHE A 168 -1.87 -7.77 -4.27
C PHE A 168 -2.32 -8.99 -5.06
N TRP A 169 -2.82 -10.03 -4.39
CA TRP A 169 -3.24 -11.28 -4.99
C TRP A 169 -4.29 -11.09 -6.10
N VAL A 170 -5.30 -10.26 -5.87
CA VAL A 170 -6.36 -10.00 -6.87
C VAL A 170 -5.90 -9.12 -8.04
N SER A 171 -4.76 -8.44 -7.91
CA SER A 171 -4.15 -7.67 -8.99
C SER A 171 -3.40 -8.55 -9.99
N LEU A 172 -3.05 -9.78 -9.60
CA LEU A 172 -2.33 -10.74 -10.42
C LEU A 172 -3.30 -11.52 -11.32
N ASN A 173 -2.86 -11.83 -12.53
CA ASN A 173 -3.55 -12.81 -13.36
C ASN A 173 -3.24 -14.24 -12.89
N GLN A 174 -3.95 -15.24 -13.45
CA GLN A 174 -3.82 -16.63 -13.03
C GLN A 174 -2.38 -17.19 -13.23
N GLU A 175 -1.70 -16.82 -14.30
CA GLU A 175 -0.34 -17.26 -14.56
C GLU A 175 0.63 -16.68 -13.52
N GLU A 176 0.50 -15.39 -13.20
CA GLU A 176 1.29 -14.72 -12.17
C GLU A 176 1.03 -15.30 -10.78
N GLN A 177 -0.23 -15.64 -10.45
CA GLN A 177 -0.59 -16.31 -9.19
C GLN A 177 0.05 -17.70 -9.08
N LEU A 178 0.06 -18.47 -10.16
CA LEU A 178 0.68 -19.80 -10.21
C LEU A 178 2.22 -19.73 -10.12
N ALA A 179 2.81 -18.66 -10.65
CA ALA A 179 4.26 -18.45 -10.63
C ALA A 179 4.81 -18.00 -9.27
N LEU A 180 3.94 -17.60 -8.32
CA LEU A 180 4.39 -17.28 -6.96
C LEU A 180 4.88 -18.54 -6.26
N ASP A 181 6.04 -18.44 -5.61
CA ASP A 181 6.67 -19.53 -4.84
C ASP A 181 6.02 -19.64 -3.44
N LEU A 182 4.73 -20.00 -3.43
CA LEU A 182 3.98 -20.25 -2.21
C LEU A 182 4.17 -21.71 -1.76
N GLU A 183 4.48 -21.89 -0.49
CA GLU A 183 4.40 -23.22 0.17
C GLU A 183 2.98 -23.79 0.01
N PRO A 184 2.84 -25.13 -0.09
CA PRO A 184 1.55 -25.80 -0.36
C PRO A 184 0.45 -25.36 0.62
N GLU A 185 0.76 -25.28 1.91
CA GLU A 185 -0.16 -24.93 2.99
C GLU A 185 -0.63 -23.47 2.87
N TRP A 186 0.27 -22.57 2.54
CA TRP A 186 -0.08 -21.16 2.27
C TRP A 186 -0.88 -21.01 0.97
N ARG A 187 -0.60 -21.82 -0.03
CA ARG A 187 -1.37 -21.83 -1.27
C ARG A 187 -2.82 -22.27 -1.03
N GLU A 188 -3.04 -23.29 -0.21
CA GLU A 188 -4.38 -23.75 0.20
C GLU A 188 -5.08 -22.67 1.03
N PHE A 189 -4.41 -22.06 1.99
CA PHE A 189 -4.93 -20.94 2.78
C PHE A 189 -5.42 -19.79 1.89
N VAL A 190 -4.61 -19.38 0.91
CA VAL A 190 -4.97 -18.31 -0.04
C VAL A 190 -6.20 -18.72 -0.87
N ALA A 191 -6.26 -19.97 -1.34
CA ALA A 191 -7.38 -20.47 -2.12
C ALA A 191 -8.71 -20.47 -1.32
N ILE A 192 -8.65 -20.84 -0.05
CA ILE A 192 -9.83 -20.88 0.85
C ILE A 192 -10.33 -19.47 1.17
N HIS A 193 -9.44 -18.53 1.40
CA HIS A 193 -9.79 -17.17 1.84
C HIS A 193 -9.99 -16.17 0.68
N HIS A 194 -9.82 -16.60 -0.57
CA HIS A 194 -10.08 -15.73 -1.72
C HIS A 194 -11.59 -15.51 -1.91
N PRO A 195 -12.06 -14.29 -2.26
CA PRO A 195 -13.47 -13.97 -2.41
C PRO A 195 -14.26 -14.88 -3.36
N SER A 196 -13.60 -15.47 -4.36
CA SER A 196 -14.23 -16.42 -5.29
C SER A 196 -14.66 -17.73 -4.61
N ALA A 197 -13.99 -18.15 -3.53
CA ALA A 197 -14.36 -19.33 -2.76
C ALA A 197 -15.60 -19.09 -1.90
N LEU A 198 -15.82 -17.86 -1.44
CA LEU A 198 -16.97 -17.48 -0.64
C LEU A 198 -18.28 -17.41 -1.45
N SER A 199 -18.18 -17.19 -2.77
CA SER A 199 -19.37 -17.16 -3.66
C SER A 199 -19.90 -18.54 -4.03
N SER A 200 -19.12 -19.62 -3.88
CA SER A 200 -19.51 -20.99 -4.20
C SER A 200 -20.16 -21.74 -3.04
N SER A 201 -20.10 -21.22 -1.80
CA SER A 201 -20.70 -21.85 -0.61
C SER A 201 -22.12 -21.35 -0.27
N ALA A 202 -22.71 -20.46 -1.07
CA ALA A 202 -24.04 -19.89 -0.89
C ALA A 202 -25.08 -20.45 -1.90
N GLY A 203 -24.85 -21.68 -2.43
CA GLY A 203 -25.76 -22.38 -3.31
C GLY A 203 -26.45 -23.58 -2.64
#